data_74ddbe16bef594c6016e2f56877d5eae
#
_entry.id   74ddbe16bef594c6016e2f56877d5eae
#
_cell.length_a   1.000
_cell.length_b   1.000
_cell.length_c   1.000
_cell.angle_alpha   90.00
_cell.angle_beta   90.00
_cell.angle_gamma   90.00
#
_symmetry.space_group_name_H-M   'P 1'
#
loop_
_entity.id
_entity.type
_entity.pdbx_description
1 polymer ?
#
loop_
_entity_poly.entity_id
_entity_poly.type
_entity_poly.pdbx_seq_one_letter_code
_entity_poly.pdbx_strand_id
1 'polypeptide(L)'
;MNFFTLTTRSLPGLLLACALNAAPAGAQIILTPVTPPTTPQPTTPRSTTPDPAPRADLPAGWREVRGTLRPDPTRPLPTLPPGTQATLTIRDSARPDTPLVRVSFPVRRLPTPYWLNFNPARLQSGRRYTVQAVLTDAAGTTLWRAQAPLPGTTRALLPLTLRPLAPR
;
A
#
# COMPACT_ATOMS: atom_id res chain seq x y z
N MET A 1 27.91 28.92 -18.39
CA MET A 1 27.47 30.16 -17.71
C MET A 1 26.06 30.45 -18.20
N ASN A 2 25.03 30.06 -17.44
CA ASN A 2 23.64 30.40 -17.74
C ASN A 2 23.02 30.89 -16.44
N PHE A 3 22.71 32.19 -16.44
CA PHE A 3 22.05 32.90 -15.35
C PHE A 3 20.52 32.64 -15.42
N PHE A 4 19.93 32.12 -14.37
CA PHE A 4 18.48 32.11 -14.21
C PHE A 4 18.05 33.28 -13.34
N THR A 5 17.26 34.15 -13.93
CA THR A 5 16.69 35.35 -13.33
C THR A 5 15.44 34.99 -12.53
N LEU A 6 15.43 35.27 -11.22
CA LEU A 6 14.24 35.18 -10.36
C LEU A 6 13.35 36.41 -10.62
N THR A 7 12.12 36.19 -10.98
CA THR A 7 11.08 37.21 -11.05
C THR A 7 10.15 37.10 -9.85
N THR A 8 10.29 38.05 -8.93
CA THR A 8 9.42 38.25 -7.77
C THR A 8 8.17 39.03 -8.20
N ARG A 9 6.99 38.49 -8.07
CA ARG A 9 5.71 39.23 -8.23
C ARG A 9 5.09 39.52 -6.86
N SER A 10 5.12 40.80 -6.52
CA SER A 10 4.35 41.42 -5.45
C SER A 10 2.89 41.55 -5.84
N LEU A 11 1.95 41.28 -4.94
CA LEU A 11 0.55 41.65 -5.05
C LEU A 11 0.19 42.61 -3.88
N PRO A 12 -0.45 43.73 -4.18
CA PRO A 12 -0.85 44.69 -3.17
C PRO A 12 -2.17 44.32 -2.50
N GLY A 13 -2.31 44.79 -1.27
CA GLY A 13 -3.40 44.57 -0.38
C GLY A 13 -4.75 45.17 -0.83
N LEU A 14 -5.81 44.62 -0.27
CA LEU A 14 -7.14 45.22 -0.30
C LEU A 14 -7.65 45.33 1.13
N LEU A 15 -7.67 46.59 1.60
CA LEU A 15 -8.40 47.04 2.77
C LEU A 15 -9.90 47.07 2.48
N LEU A 16 -10.74 46.45 3.30
CA LEU A 16 -12.16 46.70 3.24
C LEU A 16 -12.75 46.94 4.62
N ALA A 17 -13.51 47.99 4.66
CA ALA A 17 -14.02 48.73 5.78
C ALA A 17 -15.07 48.01 6.63
N CYS A 18 -15.06 48.35 7.94
CA CYS A 18 -16.12 48.09 8.90
C CYS A 18 -17.41 48.78 8.52
N ALA A 19 -18.52 48.05 8.52
CA ALA A 19 -19.86 48.62 8.65
C ALA A 19 -20.53 48.04 9.91
N LEU A 20 -20.71 48.87 10.92
CA LEU A 20 -21.60 48.62 12.04
C LEU A 20 -23.04 48.64 11.53
N ASN A 21 -23.80 47.59 11.76
CA ASN A 21 -25.25 47.62 11.69
C ASN A 21 -25.85 47.15 13.01
N ALA A 22 -26.63 48.01 13.61
CA ALA A 22 -27.35 47.81 14.85
C ALA A 22 -28.46 46.75 14.69
N ALA A 23 -28.60 45.89 15.68
CA ALA A 23 -29.61 44.86 15.77
C ALA A 23 -30.98 45.40 16.20
N PRO A 24 -32.08 44.86 15.66
CA PRO A 24 -33.34 44.84 16.39
C PRO A 24 -33.49 43.48 17.11
N ALA A 25 -33.98 43.54 18.34
CA ALA A 25 -34.34 42.38 19.15
C ALA A 25 -35.48 41.62 18.48
N GLY A 26 -35.18 40.49 17.86
CA GLY A 26 -36.12 39.55 17.29
C GLY A 26 -36.08 38.23 18.06
N ALA A 27 -37.25 37.75 18.45
CA ALA A 27 -37.48 36.53 19.21
C ALA A 27 -36.67 35.34 18.65
N GLN A 28 -35.81 34.75 19.50
CA GLN A 28 -35.09 33.52 19.15
C GLN A 28 -36.05 32.33 19.17
N ILE A 29 -36.46 31.89 18.02
CA ILE A 29 -37.04 30.55 17.83
C ILE A 29 -35.92 29.55 18.02
N ILE A 30 -35.89 28.86 19.17
CA ILE A 30 -34.98 27.75 19.41
C ILE A 30 -35.42 26.59 18.51
N LEU A 31 -34.88 26.52 17.32
CA LEU A 31 -34.95 25.32 16.51
C LEU A 31 -34.02 24.28 17.13
N THR A 32 -34.58 23.35 17.90
CA THR A 32 -33.87 22.13 18.28
C THR A 32 -33.42 21.38 17.01
N PRO A 33 -32.11 21.14 16.83
CA PRO A 33 -31.66 20.32 15.68
C PRO A 33 -32.21 18.90 15.86
N VAL A 34 -33.19 18.56 15.03
CA VAL A 34 -33.63 17.16 14.87
C VAL A 34 -32.46 16.45 14.23
N THR A 35 -31.72 15.68 15.03
CA THR A 35 -30.69 14.76 14.53
C THR A 35 -31.38 13.76 13.60
N PRO A 36 -31.05 13.72 12.30
CA PRO A 36 -31.62 12.71 11.42
C PRO A 36 -31.22 11.32 11.94
N PRO A 37 -32.12 10.33 11.93
CA PRO A 37 -31.79 8.99 12.32
C PRO A 37 -30.64 8.51 11.44
N THR A 38 -29.51 8.20 12.05
CA THR A 38 -28.36 7.61 11.37
C THR A 38 -28.80 6.21 10.90
N THR A 39 -29.22 6.12 9.65
CA THR A 39 -29.49 4.85 9.00
C THR A 39 -28.20 4.04 9.06
N PRO A 40 -28.17 2.85 9.69
CA PRO A 40 -26.97 2.03 9.71
C PRO A 40 -26.62 1.68 8.28
N GLN A 41 -25.52 2.25 7.79
CA GLN A 41 -25.00 1.95 6.47
C GLN A 41 -24.68 0.45 6.43
N PRO A 42 -25.22 -0.33 5.50
CA PRO A 42 -24.92 -1.75 5.41
C PRO A 42 -23.41 -1.90 5.21
N THR A 43 -22.73 -2.35 6.26
CA THR A 43 -21.31 -2.70 6.21
C THR A 43 -21.22 -3.96 5.37
N THR A 44 -20.97 -3.80 4.07
CA THR A 44 -20.67 -4.93 3.18
C THR A 44 -19.53 -5.71 3.82
N PRO A 45 -19.69 -7.01 4.15
CA PRO A 45 -18.64 -7.79 4.76
C PRO A 45 -17.44 -7.80 3.80
N ARG A 46 -16.40 -7.07 4.17
CA ARG A 46 -15.13 -7.09 3.45
C ARG A 46 -14.61 -8.51 3.56
N SER A 47 -14.62 -9.27 2.45
CA SER A 47 -14.06 -10.61 2.39
C SER A 47 -12.59 -10.57 2.79
N THR A 48 -12.33 -10.73 4.07
CA THR A 48 -10.98 -10.85 4.63
C THR A 48 -10.54 -12.28 4.38
N THR A 49 -9.80 -12.52 3.30
CA THR A 49 -9.06 -13.77 3.18
C THR A 49 -8.15 -13.88 4.39
N PRO A 50 -8.28 -14.92 5.21
CA PRO A 50 -7.45 -15.08 6.39
C PRO A 50 -5.97 -15.16 6.00
N ASP A 51 -5.10 -14.62 6.85
CA ASP A 51 -3.67 -14.71 6.64
C ASP A 51 -3.22 -16.17 6.73
N PRO A 52 -2.27 -16.60 5.87
CA PRO A 52 -1.83 -17.99 5.82
C PRO A 52 -1.19 -18.43 7.14
N ALA A 53 -1.47 -19.67 7.56
CA ALA A 53 -0.83 -20.27 8.73
C ALA A 53 0.69 -20.49 8.49
N PRO A 54 1.51 -20.49 9.56
CA PRO A 54 2.93 -20.84 9.44
C PRO A 54 3.11 -22.27 8.96
N ARG A 55 4.17 -22.53 8.19
CA ARG A 55 4.52 -23.88 7.79
C ARG A 55 5.13 -24.65 8.96
N ALA A 56 4.69 -25.89 9.16
CA ALA A 56 5.20 -26.78 10.20
C ALA A 56 6.60 -27.32 9.88
N ASP A 57 6.91 -27.48 8.60
CA ASP A 57 8.11 -28.11 8.03
C ASP A 57 9.27 -27.14 7.74
N LEU A 58 9.29 -25.98 8.41
CA LEU A 58 10.38 -25.03 8.23
C LEU A 58 11.70 -25.60 8.79
N PRO A 59 12.77 -25.71 8.00
CA PRO A 59 14.06 -26.23 8.45
C PRO A 59 14.63 -25.39 9.61
N ALA A 60 15.34 -26.05 10.53
CA ALA A 60 15.98 -25.37 11.65
C ALA A 60 16.91 -24.23 11.16
N GLY A 61 16.83 -23.08 11.78
CA GLY A 61 17.61 -21.90 11.41
C GLY A 61 17.11 -21.13 10.19
N TRP A 62 16.08 -21.62 9.47
CA TRP A 62 15.46 -20.87 8.39
C TRP A 62 14.46 -19.84 8.91
N ARG A 63 14.19 -18.84 8.09
CA ARG A 63 13.17 -17.83 8.33
C ARG A 63 12.03 -17.96 7.33
N GLU A 64 10.83 -17.63 7.80
CA GLU A 64 9.61 -17.58 7.00
C GLU A 64 9.05 -16.17 7.01
N VAL A 65 8.74 -15.65 5.83
CA VAL A 65 7.87 -14.51 5.64
C VAL A 65 6.64 -15.00 4.90
N ARG A 66 5.48 -14.82 5.49
CA ARG A 66 4.21 -15.19 4.90
C ARG A 66 3.27 -14.00 4.89
N GLY A 67 2.25 -14.06 4.08
CA GLY A 67 1.26 -12.99 4.03
C GLY A 67 0.30 -13.17 2.88
N THR A 68 -0.36 -12.08 2.56
CA THR A 68 -1.36 -12.04 1.50
C THR A 68 -1.02 -10.90 0.55
N LEU A 69 -0.97 -11.19 -0.74
CA LEU A 69 -0.96 -10.17 -1.79
C LEU A 69 -2.37 -9.59 -1.89
N ARG A 70 -2.52 -8.32 -1.57
CA ARG A 70 -3.82 -7.63 -1.53
C ARG A 70 -3.83 -6.50 -2.54
N PRO A 71 -4.94 -6.24 -3.22
CA PRO A 71 -5.10 -5.02 -3.99
C PRO A 71 -5.15 -3.81 -3.05
N ASP A 72 -4.88 -2.64 -3.58
CA ASP A 72 -5.09 -1.38 -2.85
C ASP A 72 -6.58 -1.26 -2.48
N PRO A 73 -6.92 -1.11 -1.19
CA PRO A 73 -8.31 -1.06 -0.73
C PRO A 73 -9.09 0.16 -1.22
N THR A 74 -8.39 1.17 -1.71
CA THR A 74 -9.00 2.39 -2.27
C THR A 74 -9.44 2.22 -3.73
N ARG A 75 -9.13 1.07 -4.34
CA ARG A 75 -9.42 0.78 -5.75
C ARG A 75 -10.33 -0.44 -5.88
N PRO A 76 -11.11 -0.53 -6.97
CA PRO A 76 -11.87 -1.74 -7.27
C PRO A 76 -10.93 -2.94 -7.44
N LEU A 77 -11.44 -4.13 -7.14
CA LEU A 77 -10.69 -5.38 -7.35
C LEU A 77 -10.30 -5.50 -8.82
N PRO A 78 -8.99 -5.64 -9.12
CA PRO A 78 -8.57 -5.80 -10.50
C PRO A 78 -8.93 -7.18 -11.03
N THR A 79 -9.39 -7.24 -12.27
CA THR A 79 -9.44 -8.50 -13.02
C THR A 79 -8.02 -8.84 -13.49
N LEU A 80 -7.52 -10.00 -13.07
CA LEU A 80 -6.19 -10.46 -13.48
C LEU A 80 -6.26 -11.10 -14.86
N PRO A 81 -5.39 -10.71 -15.82
CA PRO A 81 -5.29 -11.41 -17.10
C PRO A 81 -4.92 -12.88 -16.89
N PRO A 82 -5.37 -13.80 -17.79
CA PRO A 82 -4.95 -15.18 -17.80
C PRO A 82 -3.40 -15.29 -17.86
N GLY A 83 -2.83 -16.25 -17.14
CA GLY A 83 -1.38 -16.44 -17.09
C GLY A 83 -0.62 -15.45 -16.20
N THR A 84 -1.33 -14.63 -15.38
CA THR A 84 -0.67 -13.75 -14.42
C THR A 84 0.19 -14.54 -13.46
N GLN A 85 1.44 -14.08 -13.26
CA GLN A 85 2.40 -14.62 -12.31
C GLN A 85 2.80 -13.58 -11.27
N ALA A 86 2.96 -14.03 -10.03
CA ALA A 86 3.61 -13.25 -8.98
C ALA A 86 5.06 -13.70 -8.82
N THR A 87 5.97 -12.75 -8.80
CA THR A 87 7.37 -12.96 -8.43
C THR A 87 7.65 -12.22 -7.13
N LEU A 88 8.02 -12.98 -6.10
CA LEU A 88 8.46 -12.46 -4.81
C LEU A 88 9.98 -12.49 -4.76
N THR A 89 10.58 -11.41 -4.30
CA THR A 89 12.04 -11.30 -4.13
C THR A 89 12.39 -10.68 -2.79
N ILE A 90 13.50 -11.17 -2.18
CA ILE A 90 14.20 -10.44 -1.12
C ILE A 90 15.40 -9.77 -1.76
N ARG A 91 15.56 -8.47 -1.54
CA ARG A 91 16.64 -7.66 -2.09
C ARG A 91 17.34 -6.87 -0.99
N ASP A 92 18.65 -6.74 -1.12
CA ASP A 92 19.44 -5.77 -0.35
C ASP A 92 19.14 -4.35 -0.88
N SER A 93 18.79 -3.43 -0.01
CA SER A 93 18.51 -2.04 -0.40
C SER A 93 19.70 -1.34 -1.04
N ALA A 94 20.93 -1.77 -0.71
CA ALA A 94 22.16 -1.24 -1.30
C ALA A 94 22.51 -1.90 -2.66
N ARG A 95 21.93 -3.07 -2.98
CA ARG A 95 22.15 -3.82 -4.22
C ARG A 95 20.82 -4.35 -4.78
N PRO A 96 19.95 -3.46 -5.26
CA PRO A 96 18.58 -3.83 -5.64
C PRO A 96 18.51 -4.77 -6.86
N ASP A 97 19.56 -4.80 -7.70
CA ASP A 97 19.54 -5.56 -8.95
C ASP A 97 19.77 -7.07 -8.76
N THR A 98 20.39 -7.47 -7.64
CA THR A 98 20.67 -8.88 -7.35
C THR A 98 19.75 -9.39 -6.25
N PRO A 99 18.69 -10.15 -6.55
CA PRO A 99 17.83 -10.72 -5.54
C PRO A 99 18.55 -11.85 -4.79
N LEU A 100 18.46 -11.86 -3.46
CA LEU A 100 18.95 -12.95 -2.60
C LEU A 100 18.06 -14.19 -2.67
N VAL A 101 16.76 -13.95 -2.81
CA VAL A 101 15.72 -14.96 -2.91
C VAL A 101 14.74 -14.56 -4.00
N ARG A 102 14.30 -15.50 -4.81
CA ARG A 102 13.26 -15.32 -5.81
C ARG A 102 12.34 -16.52 -5.82
N VAL A 103 11.04 -16.28 -5.74
CA VAL A 103 9.99 -17.31 -5.87
C VAL A 103 8.94 -16.77 -6.83
N SER A 104 8.50 -17.60 -7.78
CA SER A 104 7.44 -17.26 -8.72
C SER A 104 6.33 -18.30 -8.66
N PHE A 105 5.08 -17.85 -8.75
CA PHE A 105 3.90 -18.71 -8.75
C PHE A 105 2.74 -18.08 -9.51
N PRO A 106 1.83 -18.88 -10.08
CA PRO A 106 0.67 -18.38 -10.80
C PRO A 106 -0.35 -17.75 -9.84
N VAL A 107 -0.95 -16.63 -10.25
CA VAL A 107 -2.00 -15.93 -9.50
C VAL A 107 -3.26 -15.86 -10.36
N ARG A 108 -4.36 -16.43 -9.86
CA ARG A 108 -5.64 -16.43 -10.55
C ARG A 108 -6.60 -15.35 -10.03
N ARG A 109 -6.44 -14.96 -8.77
CA ARG A 109 -7.28 -13.96 -8.10
C ARG A 109 -6.53 -13.26 -6.97
N LEU A 110 -6.98 -12.11 -6.57
CA LEU A 110 -6.55 -11.41 -5.37
C LEU A 110 -7.74 -11.35 -4.38
N PRO A 111 -7.50 -11.41 -3.08
CA PRO A 111 -6.20 -11.60 -2.43
C PRO A 111 -5.66 -13.05 -2.56
N THR A 112 -4.32 -13.19 -2.61
CA THR A 112 -3.62 -14.48 -2.75
C THR A 112 -2.62 -14.65 -1.61
N PRO A 113 -2.63 -15.79 -0.88
CA PRO A 113 -1.62 -16.07 0.14
C PRO A 113 -0.26 -16.38 -0.48
N TYR A 114 0.81 -16.11 0.27
CA TYR A 114 2.17 -16.45 -0.12
C TYR A 114 3.04 -16.86 1.08
N TRP A 115 4.09 -17.64 0.79
CA TRP A 115 5.15 -18.02 1.72
C TRP A 115 6.51 -17.83 1.05
N LEU A 116 7.45 -17.28 1.80
CA LEU A 116 8.82 -17.05 1.38
C LEU A 116 9.75 -17.59 2.45
N ASN A 117 10.37 -18.74 2.19
CA ASN A 117 11.32 -19.36 3.11
C ASN A 117 12.74 -19.09 2.64
N PHE A 118 13.63 -18.73 3.57
CA PHE A 118 15.01 -18.43 3.23
C PHE A 118 15.97 -18.68 4.39
N ASN A 119 17.24 -18.98 4.03
CA ASN A 119 18.31 -19.08 5.00
C ASN A 119 18.84 -17.68 5.38
N PRO A 120 18.73 -17.24 6.64
CA PRO A 120 19.19 -15.93 7.07
C PRO A 120 20.71 -15.75 7.03
N ALA A 121 21.51 -16.81 6.91
CA ALA A 121 22.95 -16.72 6.72
C ALA A 121 23.36 -15.97 5.44
N ARG A 122 22.43 -15.81 4.49
CA ARG A 122 22.61 -14.97 3.31
C ARG A 122 22.46 -13.48 3.58
N LEU A 123 21.91 -13.11 4.73
CA LEU A 123 21.75 -11.73 5.13
C LEU A 123 23.00 -11.23 5.84
N GLN A 124 23.53 -10.11 5.39
CA GLN A 124 24.67 -9.45 6.04
C GLN A 124 24.19 -8.56 7.19
N SER A 125 24.88 -8.62 8.33
CA SER A 125 24.58 -7.75 9.47
C SER A 125 24.71 -6.27 9.08
N GLY A 126 23.84 -5.43 9.64
CA GLY A 126 23.84 -3.98 9.39
C GLY A 126 23.23 -3.55 8.06
N ARG A 127 22.81 -4.49 7.19
CA ARG A 127 22.15 -4.16 5.93
C ARG A 127 20.63 -4.16 6.05
N ARG A 128 19.99 -3.38 5.19
CA ARG A 128 18.52 -3.31 5.08
C ARG A 128 18.06 -4.14 3.89
N TYR A 129 17.04 -4.94 4.12
CA TYR A 129 16.45 -5.81 3.11
C TYR A 129 14.98 -5.46 2.90
N THR A 130 14.51 -5.65 1.69
CA THR A 130 13.12 -5.44 1.31
C THR A 130 12.55 -6.68 0.66
N VAL A 131 11.29 -6.97 0.96
CA VAL A 131 10.47 -7.94 0.23
C VAL A 131 9.73 -7.18 -0.85
N GLN A 132 9.88 -7.62 -2.09
CA GLN A 132 9.19 -7.05 -3.23
C GLN A 132 8.31 -8.12 -3.89
N ALA A 133 7.09 -7.75 -4.24
CA ALA A 133 6.20 -8.53 -5.08
C ALA A 133 5.97 -7.79 -6.40
N VAL A 134 6.06 -8.53 -7.50
CA VAL A 134 5.77 -8.03 -8.85
C VAL A 134 4.79 -9.00 -9.50
N LEU A 135 3.68 -8.49 -10.03
CA LEU A 135 2.76 -9.27 -10.85
C LEU A 135 2.99 -8.93 -12.32
N THR A 136 3.17 -9.97 -13.12
CA THR A 136 3.34 -9.86 -14.57
C THR A 136 2.24 -10.64 -15.29
N ASP A 137 1.85 -10.21 -16.48
CA ASP A 137 1.01 -10.99 -17.38
C ASP A 137 1.79 -12.10 -18.08
N ALA A 138 1.13 -12.84 -18.96
CA ALA A 138 1.75 -13.91 -19.75
C ALA A 138 2.83 -13.40 -20.72
N ALA A 139 2.79 -12.14 -21.11
CA ALA A 139 3.78 -11.48 -21.97
C ALA A 139 4.99 -10.96 -21.18
N GLY A 140 4.97 -11.08 -19.83
CA GLY A 140 6.03 -10.55 -18.96
C GLY A 140 5.88 -9.08 -18.62
N THR A 141 4.79 -8.43 -19.03
CA THR A 141 4.53 -7.03 -18.71
C THR A 141 4.20 -6.89 -17.23
N THR A 142 4.85 -5.97 -16.54
CA THR A 142 4.56 -5.71 -15.13
C THR A 142 3.25 -4.96 -14.97
N LEU A 143 2.31 -5.56 -14.25
CA LEU A 143 0.98 -5.01 -13.98
C LEU A 143 0.92 -4.27 -12.65
N TRP A 144 1.42 -4.92 -11.57
CA TRP A 144 1.39 -4.38 -10.22
C TRP A 144 2.69 -4.64 -9.47
N ARG A 145 2.95 -3.81 -8.48
CA ARG A 145 4.11 -3.95 -7.59
C ARG A 145 3.71 -3.66 -6.14
N ALA A 146 4.35 -4.39 -5.22
CA ALA A 146 4.36 -4.09 -3.79
C ALA A 146 5.77 -4.18 -3.25
N GLN A 147 6.06 -3.44 -2.18
CA GLN A 147 7.34 -3.50 -1.49
C GLN A 147 7.14 -3.18 -0.01
N ALA A 148 7.84 -3.91 0.86
CA ALA A 148 7.88 -3.66 2.29
C ALA A 148 9.24 -4.03 2.87
N PRO A 149 9.65 -3.45 4.02
CA PRO A 149 10.87 -3.86 4.73
C PRO A 149 10.78 -5.34 5.12
N LEU A 150 11.91 -6.05 5.04
CA LEU A 150 11.99 -7.43 5.53
C LEU A 150 11.93 -7.44 7.06
N PRO A 151 10.96 -8.15 7.67
CA PRO A 151 10.88 -8.26 9.12
C PRO A 151 12.08 -9.00 9.72
N GLY A 152 12.51 -8.60 10.91
CA GLY A 152 13.64 -9.23 11.62
C GLY A 152 13.30 -10.56 12.31
N THR A 153 12.02 -10.91 12.44
CA THR A 153 11.55 -12.11 13.17
C THR A 153 11.68 -13.38 12.35
N THR A 154 11.81 -14.53 13.03
CA THR A 154 11.96 -15.85 12.38
C THR A 154 10.74 -16.25 11.56
N ARG A 155 9.54 -15.96 12.07
CA ARG A 155 8.26 -16.21 11.40
C ARG A 155 7.46 -14.94 11.36
N ALA A 156 7.49 -14.25 10.23
CA ALA A 156 6.85 -12.95 10.08
C ALA A 156 5.59 -13.02 9.24
N LEU A 157 4.58 -12.25 9.65
CA LEU A 157 3.40 -11.96 8.84
C LEU A 157 3.62 -10.61 8.16
N LEU A 158 3.56 -10.57 6.83
CA LEU A 158 3.82 -9.39 6.02
C LEU A 158 2.80 -9.28 4.88
N PRO A 159 1.63 -8.67 5.10
CA PRO A 159 0.71 -8.40 4.00
C PRO A 159 1.33 -7.38 3.03
N LEU A 160 1.22 -7.64 1.72
CA LEU A 160 1.75 -6.78 0.67
C LEU A 160 0.60 -6.16 -0.13
N THR A 161 0.50 -4.84 -0.11
CA THR A 161 -0.51 -4.08 -0.87
C THR A 161 0.04 -3.76 -2.26
N LEU A 162 -0.60 -4.34 -3.27
CA LEU A 162 -0.25 -4.18 -4.69
C LEU A 162 -0.75 -2.84 -5.21
N ARG A 163 0.14 -2.10 -5.84
CA ARG A 163 -0.18 -0.85 -6.55
C ARG A 163 0.04 -1.05 -8.04
N PRO A 164 -0.88 -0.59 -8.90
CA PRO A 164 -0.67 -0.64 -10.33
C PRO A 164 0.53 0.23 -10.72
N LEU A 165 1.28 -0.21 -11.71
CA LEU A 165 2.22 0.67 -12.38
C LEU A 165 1.42 1.59 -13.30
N ALA A 166 1.70 2.88 -13.26
CA ALA A 166 1.12 3.81 -14.22
C ALA A 166 1.47 3.34 -15.64
N PRO A 167 0.52 3.29 -16.57
CA PRO A 167 0.83 3.05 -17.97
C PRO A 167 1.81 4.13 -18.44
N ARG A 168 2.88 3.69 -19.08
CA ARG A 168 3.85 4.60 -19.75
C ARG A 168 3.31 5.03 -21.08
#